data_5e5f86408ec417ee833004b74b34f199
#
_entry.id   5e5f86408ec417ee833004b74b34f199
#
_cell.length_a   1.000
_cell.length_b   1.000
_cell.length_c   1.000
_cell.angle_alpha   90.00
_cell.angle_beta   90.00
_cell.angle_gamma   90.00
#
_symmetry.space_group_name_H-M   'P 1'
#
loop_
_entity.id
_entity.type
_entity.pdbx_description
1 polymer ?
#
loop_
_entity_poly.entity_id
_entity_poly.type
_entity_poly.pdbx_seq_one_letter_code
_entity_poly.pdbx_strand_id
1 'polypeptide(L)'
;CIRDRGHRVLFIDLDHQSNLTHFYDVYEDSGTVANVFTGSGDVTILSVAPNIDLIAGSMRLDEAERRLETNPNQNMFLYDWLGENLEAKNLAQYDYVILDCRPDFGIATRNAIAVSHALFSPITPSDFAYEAKQNLEVRLDEYRKTEIVRPSRESLITAKLYFLPNMIKHNTAKSKELLSVLENDDNVVGQIPQKELFNRASKDNTVIDIMADQTSRNEHKAFFSALEETLIQIQTVSDNS
;
A
#
# COMPACT_ATOMS: atom_id res chain seq x y z
N CYS A 1 -3.85 -12.48 -2.58
CA CYS A 1 -5.33 -12.60 -2.51
C CYS A 1 -6.03 -12.02 -3.75
N ILE A 2 -5.77 -10.79 -4.17
CA ILE A 2 -6.33 -10.22 -5.42
C ILE A 2 -5.81 -11.00 -6.62
N ARG A 3 -4.50 -11.23 -6.72
CA ARG A 3 -3.86 -12.08 -7.74
C ARG A 3 -4.52 -13.47 -7.85
N ASP A 4 -4.82 -14.10 -6.71
CA ASP A 4 -5.38 -15.46 -6.68
C ASP A 4 -6.84 -15.52 -7.15
N ARG A 5 -7.48 -14.37 -7.33
CA ARG A 5 -8.79 -14.21 -8.00
C ARG A 5 -8.67 -13.96 -9.49
N GLY A 6 -7.48 -14.10 -10.06
CA GLY A 6 -7.21 -13.98 -11.49
C GLY A 6 -6.78 -12.60 -11.97
N HIS A 7 -6.62 -11.63 -11.07
CA HIS A 7 -6.21 -10.28 -11.41
C HIS A 7 -4.69 -10.15 -11.61
N ARG A 8 -4.30 -9.25 -12.48
CA ARG A 8 -2.90 -8.84 -12.67
C ARG A 8 -2.59 -7.67 -11.77
N VAL A 9 -1.50 -7.80 -11.01
CA VAL A 9 -1.10 -6.82 -10.00
C VAL A 9 0.29 -6.29 -10.29
N LEU A 10 0.45 -4.97 -10.27
CA LEU A 10 1.74 -4.31 -10.23
C LEU A 10 1.99 -3.82 -8.81
N PHE A 11 3.09 -4.24 -8.20
CA PHE A 11 3.63 -3.62 -6.99
C PHE A 11 4.63 -2.54 -7.34
N ILE A 12 4.58 -1.43 -6.62
CA ILE A 12 5.61 -0.37 -6.65
C ILE A 12 6.10 -0.19 -5.22
N ASP A 13 7.35 -0.57 -4.97
CA ASP A 13 7.96 -0.46 -3.64
C ASP A 13 8.57 0.93 -3.45
N LEU A 14 7.92 1.75 -2.65
CA LEU A 14 8.28 3.13 -2.32
C LEU A 14 8.96 3.24 -0.94
N ASP A 15 9.32 2.11 -0.33
CA ASP A 15 10.13 2.09 0.88
C ASP A 15 11.62 1.94 0.53
N HIS A 16 12.45 2.88 0.99
CA HIS A 16 13.91 2.77 0.82
C HIS A 16 14.52 1.54 1.51
N GLN A 17 13.81 0.91 2.47
CA GLN A 17 14.22 -0.37 3.05
C GLN A 17 14.01 -1.55 2.09
N SER A 18 13.18 -1.39 1.06
CA SER A 18 12.93 -2.37 -0.01
C SER A 18 12.50 -3.75 0.51
N ASN A 19 11.72 -3.78 1.60
CA ASN A 19 11.30 -5.05 2.21
C ASN A 19 10.40 -5.87 1.29
N LEU A 20 9.48 -5.23 0.56
CA LEU A 20 8.64 -5.88 -0.44
C LEU A 20 9.48 -6.44 -1.60
N THR A 21 10.47 -5.68 -2.06
CA THR A 21 11.42 -6.09 -3.10
C THR A 21 12.21 -7.34 -2.67
N HIS A 22 12.76 -7.31 -1.46
CA HIS A 22 13.51 -8.44 -0.91
C HIS A 22 12.64 -9.68 -0.64
N PHE A 23 11.35 -9.49 -0.35
CA PHE A 23 10.41 -10.61 -0.21
C PHE A 23 10.33 -11.47 -1.47
N TYR A 24 10.53 -10.86 -2.64
CA TYR A 24 10.60 -11.55 -3.94
C TYR A 24 12.02 -11.92 -4.39
N ASP A 25 13.03 -11.86 -3.51
CA ASP A 25 14.45 -12.11 -3.79
C ASP A 25 15.01 -11.24 -4.93
N VAL A 26 14.51 -10.05 -5.09
CA VAL A 26 15.03 -9.04 -6.01
C VAL A 26 16.06 -8.19 -5.28
N TYR A 27 17.25 -8.05 -5.88
CA TYR A 27 18.40 -7.30 -5.32
C TYR A 27 19.02 -6.38 -6.38
N GLU A 28 18.23 -5.94 -7.34
CA GLU A 28 18.65 -5.06 -8.42
C GLU A 28 18.93 -3.65 -7.92
N ASP A 29 20.08 -3.08 -8.36
CA ASP A 29 20.46 -1.69 -8.04
C ASP A 29 20.15 -0.69 -9.16
N SER A 30 19.62 -1.17 -10.30
CA SER A 30 19.32 -0.35 -11.48
C SER A 30 17.90 -0.61 -11.94
N GLY A 31 17.30 0.38 -12.61
CA GLY A 31 15.93 0.27 -13.10
C GLY A 31 14.89 0.25 -11.98
N THR A 32 15.22 0.81 -10.82
CA THR A 32 14.38 0.83 -9.62
C THR A 32 13.45 2.04 -9.58
N VAL A 33 12.58 2.09 -8.59
CA VAL A 33 11.67 3.23 -8.36
C VAL A 33 12.40 4.56 -8.16
N ALA A 34 13.64 4.54 -7.67
CA ALA A 34 14.45 5.76 -7.54
C ALA A 34 14.66 6.48 -8.89
N ASN A 35 14.63 5.76 -10.02
CA ASN A 35 14.73 6.34 -11.36
C ASN A 35 13.51 7.21 -11.71
N VAL A 36 12.33 6.93 -11.18
CA VAL A 36 11.13 7.78 -11.30
C VAL A 36 11.44 9.16 -10.72
N PHE A 37 12.01 9.20 -9.52
CA PHE A 37 12.26 10.44 -8.77
C PHE A 37 13.51 11.19 -9.22
N THR A 38 14.49 10.51 -9.83
CA THR A 38 15.66 11.17 -10.40
C THR A 38 15.43 11.70 -11.82
N GLY A 39 14.37 11.22 -12.49
CA GLY A 39 14.11 11.51 -13.90
C GLY A 39 15.20 10.99 -14.83
N SER A 40 16.02 10.02 -14.39
CA SER A 40 17.17 9.52 -15.14
C SER A 40 17.25 7.99 -15.11
N GLY A 41 17.57 7.41 -16.26
CA GLY A 41 17.60 5.97 -16.46
C GLY A 41 16.21 5.36 -16.66
N ASP A 42 16.15 4.14 -17.15
CA ASP A 42 14.89 3.42 -17.33
C ASP A 42 14.41 2.79 -16.01
N VAL A 43 13.10 2.59 -15.88
CA VAL A 43 12.48 1.86 -14.78
C VAL A 43 12.09 0.48 -15.30
N THR A 44 12.52 -0.57 -14.62
CA THR A 44 12.26 -1.95 -15.02
C THR A 44 11.06 -2.50 -14.27
N ILE A 45 10.13 -3.12 -15.00
CA ILE A 45 9.04 -3.91 -14.41
C ILE A 45 9.46 -5.37 -14.45
N LEU A 46 9.59 -5.99 -13.27
CA LEU A 46 10.06 -7.35 -13.08
C LEU A 46 8.88 -8.28 -12.84
N SER A 47 8.78 -9.38 -13.58
CA SER A 47 7.79 -10.42 -13.29
C SER A 47 8.32 -11.31 -12.15
N VAL A 48 7.71 -11.21 -10.98
CA VAL A 48 8.20 -11.84 -9.75
C VAL A 48 7.40 -13.06 -9.31
N ALA A 49 6.15 -13.16 -9.75
CA ALA A 49 5.29 -14.33 -9.55
C ALA A 49 4.18 -14.34 -10.62
N PRO A 50 3.42 -15.45 -10.79
CA PRO A 50 2.30 -15.48 -11.71
C PRO A 50 1.30 -14.34 -11.44
N ASN A 51 1.03 -13.51 -12.45
CA ASN A 51 0.17 -12.32 -12.39
C ASN A 51 0.64 -11.23 -11.38
N ILE A 52 1.89 -11.28 -10.96
CA ILE A 52 2.49 -10.24 -10.11
C ILE A 52 3.76 -9.72 -10.76
N ASP A 53 3.76 -8.43 -11.04
CA ASP A 53 4.92 -7.70 -11.48
C ASP A 53 5.32 -6.66 -10.41
N LEU A 54 6.59 -6.25 -10.40
CA LEU A 54 7.18 -5.38 -9.39
C LEU A 54 8.07 -4.30 -10.02
N ILE A 55 7.89 -3.07 -9.61
CA ILE A 55 8.93 -2.03 -9.70
C ILE A 55 9.67 -2.04 -8.36
N ALA A 56 10.95 -2.42 -8.43
CA ALA A 56 11.77 -2.64 -7.25
C ALA A 56 12.03 -1.34 -6.47
N GLY A 57 12.01 -1.44 -5.14
CA GLY A 57 12.47 -0.40 -4.23
C GLY A 57 13.99 -0.19 -4.31
N SER A 58 14.48 0.88 -3.70
CA SER A 58 15.92 1.18 -3.68
C SER A 58 16.28 2.07 -2.50
N MET A 59 17.40 1.79 -1.85
CA MET A 59 18.00 2.69 -0.85
C MET A 59 18.35 4.07 -1.43
N ARG A 60 18.53 4.18 -2.75
CA ARG A 60 18.78 5.47 -3.43
C ARG A 60 17.56 6.38 -3.46
N LEU A 61 16.36 5.86 -3.16
CA LEU A 61 15.14 6.66 -3.10
C LEU A 61 15.26 7.78 -2.06
N ASP A 62 15.85 7.52 -0.91
CA ASP A 62 16.09 8.51 0.14
C ASP A 62 16.99 9.69 -0.34
N GLU A 63 18.00 9.40 -1.15
CA GLU A 63 18.83 10.45 -1.77
C GLU A 63 18.06 11.21 -2.86
N ALA A 64 17.26 10.52 -3.65
CA ALA A 64 16.43 11.13 -4.68
C ALA A 64 15.41 12.10 -4.06
N GLU A 65 14.72 11.69 -2.99
CA GLU A 65 13.78 12.54 -2.25
C GLU A 65 14.45 13.82 -1.73
N ARG A 66 15.62 13.71 -1.10
CA ARG A 66 16.38 14.88 -0.59
C ARG A 66 16.72 15.89 -1.70
N ARG A 67 17.02 15.42 -2.90
CA ARG A 67 17.29 16.31 -4.05
C ARG A 67 16.03 17.02 -4.54
N LEU A 68 14.86 16.47 -4.27
CA LEU A 68 13.57 17.03 -4.68
C LEU A 68 12.94 17.99 -3.68
N GLU A 69 13.46 18.13 -2.46
CA GLU A 69 12.85 18.96 -1.39
C GLU A 69 12.58 20.41 -1.82
N THR A 70 13.38 20.96 -2.72
CA THR A 70 13.19 22.32 -3.24
C THR A 70 12.49 22.37 -4.60
N ASN A 71 12.13 21.23 -5.18
CA ASN A 71 11.45 21.19 -6.46
C ASN A 71 9.95 21.49 -6.28
N PRO A 72 9.39 22.48 -6.98
CA PRO A 72 7.96 22.83 -6.85
C PRO A 72 7.02 21.69 -7.29
N ASN A 73 7.49 20.76 -8.13
CA ASN A 73 6.70 19.61 -8.63
C ASN A 73 7.03 18.31 -7.89
N GLN A 74 7.69 18.37 -6.74
CA GLN A 74 8.19 17.20 -6.01
C GLN A 74 7.14 16.12 -5.73
N ASN A 75 5.87 16.46 -5.74
CA ASN A 75 4.78 15.54 -5.40
C ASN A 75 4.13 14.87 -6.63
N MET A 76 4.59 15.16 -7.86
CA MET A 76 3.94 14.70 -9.10
C MET A 76 4.83 13.80 -9.99
N PHE A 77 6.03 13.44 -9.55
CA PHE A 77 6.97 12.64 -10.33
C PHE A 77 6.39 11.25 -10.71
N LEU A 78 5.70 10.61 -9.79
CA LEU A 78 5.09 9.31 -10.07
C LEU A 78 3.87 9.47 -11.00
N TYR A 79 3.09 10.53 -10.84
CA TYR A 79 1.96 10.84 -11.73
C TYR A 79 2.44 11.05 -13.16
N ASP A 80 3.45 11.90 -13.34
CA ASP A 80 4.02 12.20 -14.65
C ASP A 80 4.61 10.93 -15.27
N TRP A 81 5.39 10.15 -14.49
CA TRP A 81 5.99 8.92 -14.97
C TRP A 81 4.95 7.88 -15.41
N LEU A 82 3.88 7.69 -14.64
CA LEU A 82 2.79 6.76 -14.99
C LEU A 82 2.12 7.18 -16.30
N GLY A 83 1.85 8.48 -16.48
CA GLY A 83 1.24 9.03 -17.69
C GLY A 83 2.13 8.85 -18.92
N GLU A 84 3.41 9.18 -18.81
CA GLU A 84 4.38 9.09 -19.91
C GLU A 84 4.67 7.63 -20.33
N ASN A 85 4.54 6.68 -19.39
CA ASN A 85 4.88 5.27 -19.62
C ASN A 85 3.64 4.36 -19.78
N LEU A 86 2.44 4.90 -19.79
CA LEU A 86 1.19 4.14 -19.86
C LEU A 86 1.17 3.14 -21.03
N GLU A 87 1.51 3.61 -22.23
CA GLU A 87 1.56 2.77 -23.44
C GLU A 87 2.87 2.00 -23.54
N ALA A 88 4.03 2.67 -23.35
CA ALA A 88 5.34 2.07 -23.56
C ALA A 88 5.62 0.87 -22.65
N LYS A 89 5.09 0.89 -21.42
CA LYS A 89 5.21 -0.21 -20.45
C LYS A 89 3.91 -1.01 -20.28
N ASN A 90 2.91 -0.74 -21.14
CA ASN A 90 1.61 -1.44 -21.13
C ASN A 90 0.97 -1.46 -19.71
N LEU A 91 0.98 -0.31 -19.01
CA LEU A 91 0.49 -0.26 -17.63
C LEU A 91 -1.01 -0.54 -17.52
N ALA A 92 -1.78 -0.30 -18.57
CA ALA A 92 -3.22 -0.60 -18.64
C ALA A 92 -3.55 -2.11 -18.55
N GLN A 93 -2.56 -2.98 -18.60
CA GLN A 93 -2.77 -4.44 -18.43
C GLN A 93 -3.02 -4.85 -16.97
N TYR A 94 -2.72 -3.98 -16.00
CA TYR A 94 -2.88 -4.29 -14.58
C TYR A 94 -4.27 -3.91 -14.11
N ASP A 95 -4.92 -4.84 -13.40
CA ASP A 95 -6.20 -4.58 -12.74
C ASP A 95 -6.01 -3.73 -11.48
N TYR A 96 -4.88 -3.95 -10.79
CA TYR A 96 -4.51 -3.21 -9.58
C TYR A 96 -3.04 -2.81 -9.59
N VAL A 97 -2.78 -1.57 -9.16
CA VAL A 97 -1.44 -1.09 -8.82
C VAL A 97 -1.40 -0.85 -7.32
N ILE A 98 -0.51 -1.54 -6.61
CA ILE A 98 -0.37 -1.45 -5.16
C ILE A 98 0.96 -0.76 -4.83
N LEU A 99 0.87 0.35 -4.12
CA LEU A 99 2.01 1.17 -3.72
C LEU A 99 2.35 0.87 -2.26
N ASP A 100 3.53 0.28 -2.03
CA ASP A 100 4.04 0.01 -0.68
C ASP A 100 4.83 1.21 -0.17
N CYS A 101 4.32 1.88 0.85
CA CYS A 101 4.83 3.15 1.33
C CYS A 101 5.37 3.03 2.76
N ARG A 102 6.36 3.86 3.07
CA ARG A 102 6.81 4.07 4.45
C ARG A 102 5.70 4.67 5.32
N PRO A 103 5.74 4.44 6.64
CA PRO A 103 4.79 5.03 7.57
C PRO A 103 5.13 6.52 7.88
N ASP A 104 5.35 7.32 6.83
CA ASP A 104 5.64 8.75 6.93
C ASP A 104 4.83 9.54 5.88
N PHE A 105 5.04 10.86 5.81
CA PHE A 105 4.42 11.74 4.83
C PHE A 105 5.49 12.41 3.95
N GLY A 106 6.53 11.63 3.57
CA GLY A 106 7.64 12.03 2.72
C GLY A 106 7.23 12.27 1.27
N ILE A 107 8.18 12.63 0.42
CA ILE A 107 7.92 12.93 -1.00
C ILE A 107 7.39 11.68 -1.72
N ALA A 108 7.99 10.51 -1.50
CA ALA A 108 7.55 9.27 -2.13
C ALA A 108 6.10 8.91 -1.72
N THR A 109 5.77 9.01 -0.41
CA THR A 109 4.42 8.77 0.09
C THR A 109 3.41 9.76 -0.48
N ARG A 110 3.75 11.05 -0.60
CA ARG A 110 2.87 12.05 -1.22
C ARG A 110 2.63 11.78 -2.70
N ASN A 111 3.65 11.35 -3.43
CA ASN A 111 3.50 10.92 -4.82
C ASN A 111 2.57 9.70 -4.93
N ALA A 112 2.69 8.71 -4.03
CA ALA A 112 1.78 7.57 -3.98
C ALA A 112 0.33 8.01 -3.72
N ILE A 113 0.11 8.91 -2.77
CA ILE A 113 -1.22 9.47 -2.46
C ILE A 113 -1.82 10.17 -3.68
N ALA A 114 -1.01 10.93 -4.43
CA ALA A 114 -1.46 11.71 -5.59
C ALA A 114 -2.02 10.83 -6.73
N VAL A 115 -1.54 9.59 -6.86
CA VAL A 115 -1.97 8.66 -7.93
C VAL A 115 -2.93 7.58 -7.47
N SER A 116 -3.27 7.56 -6.18
CA SER A 116 -4.11 6.51 -5.60
C SER A 116 -5.59 6.84 -5.64
N HIS A 117 -6.44 5.82 -5.77
CA HIS A 117 -7.89 5.91 -5.58
C HIS A 117 -8.27 5.64 -4.12
N ALA A 118 -7.62 4.66 -3.49
CA ALA A 118 -7.83 4.27 -2.10
C ALA A 118 -6.50 4.23 -1.34
N LEU A 119 -6.51 4.72 -0.10
CA LEU A 119 -5.40 4.68 0.84
C LEU A 119 -5.79 3.77 2.00
N PHE A 120 -4.99 2.76 2.29
CA PHE A 120 -5.19 1.88 3.43
C PHE A 120 -4.11 2.16 4.48
N SER A 121 -4.54 2.60 5.66
CA SER A 121 -3.64 2.83 6.80
C SER A 121 -3.83 1.74 7.84
N PRO A 122 -2.88 0.79 7.98
CA PRO A 122 -2.93 -0.19 9.07
C PRO A 122 -2.77 0.50 10.43
N ILE A 123 -3.68 0.20 11.37
CA ILE A 123 -3.61 0.69 12.75
C ILE A 123 -3.43 -0.49 13.70
N THR A 124 -2.37 -0.46 14.49
CA THR A 124 -2.08 -1.48 15.51
C THR A 124 -2.51 -1.02 16.90
N PRO A 125 -2.93 -1.94 17.79
CA PRO A 125 -3.30 -1.59 19.17
C PRO A 125 -2.11 -1.01 19.94
N SER A 126 -2.12 0.31 20.16
CA SER A 126 -1.10 1.05 20.90
C SER A 126 -1.73 2.25 21.61
N ASP A 127 -1.00 2.86 22.56
CA ASP A 127 -1.45 4.05 23.28
C ASP A 127 -1.62 5.28 22.37
N PHE A 128 -0.96 5.26 21.19
CA PHE A 128 -0.94 6.39 20.25
C PHE A 128 -1.74 6.13 18.96
N ALA A 129 -2.50 5.03 18.92
CA ALA A 129 -3.23 4.65 17.70
C ALA A 129 -4.25 5.70 17.25
N TYR A 130 -4.94 6.32 18.20
CA TYR A 130 -5.93 7.35 17.92
C TYR A 130 -5.31 8.66 17.43
N GLU A 131 -4.24 9.12 18.10
CA GLU A 131 -3.52 10.31 17.66
C GLU A 131 -2.88 10.11 16.27
N ALA A 132 -2.35 8.92 15.99
CA ALA A 132 -1.78 8.61 14.68
C ALA A 132 -2.84 8.68 13.58
N LYS A 133 -4.06 8.15 13.85
CA LYS A 133 -5.20 8.25 12.95
C LYS A 133 -5.56 9.72 12.67
N GLN A 134 -5.79 10.51 13.71
CA GLN A 134 -6.15 11.93 13.57
C GLN A 134 -5.06 12.73 12.83
N ASN A 135 -3.80 12.49 13.15
CA ASN A 135 -2.68 13.18 12.50
C ASN A 135 -2.63 12.87 10.99
N LEU A 136 -2.93 11.62 10.58
CA LEU A 136 -2.97 11.26 9.17
C LEU A 136 -4.13 11.95 8.45
N GLU A 137 -5.33 11.98 9.05
CA GLU A 137 -6.50 12.68 8.51
C GLU A 137 -6.22 14.17 8.29
N VAL A 138 -5.65 14.84 9.30
CA VAL A 138 -5.29 16.27 9.22
C VAL A 138 -4.25 16.52 8.11
N ARG A 139 -3.19 15.72 8.04
CA ARG A 139 -2.15 15.86 7.01
C ARG A 139 -2.69 15.63 5.60
N LEU A 140 -3.55 14.64 5.43
CA LEU A 140 -4.17 14.38 4.14
C LEU A 140 -5.09 15.53 3.71
N ASP A 141 -5.85 16.11 4.64
CA ASP A 141 -6.69 17.27 4.36
C ASP A 141 -5.88 18.53 4.03
N GLU A 142 -4.75 18.74 4.68
CA GLU A 142 -3.80 19.80 4.32
C GLU A 142 -3.22 19.58 2.94
N TYR A 143 -2.85 18.35 2.63
CA TYR A 143 -2.30 17.98 1.32
C TYR A 143 -3.33 18.18 0.19
N ARG A 144 -4.58 17.81 0.41
CA ARG A 144 -5.68 18.08 -0.53
C ARG A 144 -5.88 19.56 -0.83
N LYS A 145 -5.61 20.46 0.13
CA LYS A 145 -5.74 21.91 -0.02
C LYS A 145 -4.56 22.54 -0.75
N THR A 146 -3.40 21.92 -0.73
CA THR A 146 -2.18 22.41 -1.38
C THR A 146 -2.07 21.96 -2.83
N GLU A 147 -2.40 20.70 -3.12
CA GLU A 147 -2.35 20.14 -4.46
C GLU A 147 -3.69 20.33 -5.16
N ILE A 148 -3.80 21.46 -5.85
CA ILE A 148 -5.03 21.90 -6.52
C ILE A 148 -4.84 22.20 -7.99
N VAL A 149 -5.84 21.90 -8.80
CA VAL A 149 -5.92 22.33 -10.20
C VAL A 149 -6.23 23.83 -10.26
N ARG A 150 -5.48 24.57 -11.05
CA ARG A 150 -5.79 26.00 -11.31
C ARG A 150 -6.44 26.14 -12.68
N PRO A 151 -7.56 26.88 -12.84
CA PRO A 151 -8.19 27.82 -11.87
C PRO A 151 -9.32 27.22 -11.03
N SER A 152 -9.76 25.95 -11.25
CA SER A 152 -10.95 25.37 -10.58
C SER A 152 -10.82 25.30 -9.06
N ARG A 153 -9.61 25.22 -8.53
CA ARG A 153 -9.28 24.96 -7.12
C ARG A 153 -9.74 23.61 -6.60
N GLU A 154 -10.08 22.69 -7.49
CA GLU A 154 -10.36 21.30 -7.13
C GLU A 154 -9.07 20.60 -6.73
N SER A 155 -9.15 19.74 -5.73
CA SER A 155 -7.99 18.96 -5.30
C SER A 155 -7.58 17.94 -6.36
N LEU A 156 -6.28 17.86 -6.63
CA LEU A 156 -5.70 16.74 -7.38
C LEU A 156 -5.75 15.43 -6.60
N ILE A 157 -5.85 15.53 -5.26
CA ILE A 157 -5.85 14.36 -4.37
C ILE A 157 -7.28 13.90 -4.14
N THR A 158 -7.69 12.88 -4.89
CA THR A 158 -9.05 12.30 -4.83
C THR A 158 -9.11 11.04 -3.96
N ALA A 159 -7.96 10.51 -3.57
CA ALA A 159 -7.84 9.27 -2.82
C ALA A 159 -8.71 9.26 -1.55
N LYS A 160 -9.46 8.17 -1.34
CA LYS A 160 -10.23 7.93 -0.12
C LYS A 160 -9.37 7.22 0.91
N LEU A 161 -9.41 7.68 2.17
CA LEU A 161 -8.65 7.08 3.26
C LEU A 161 -9.49 6.05 4.00
N TYR A 162 -8.92 4.85 4.16
CA TYR A 162 -9.50 3.76 4.93
C TYR A 162 -8.51 3.30 6.00
N PHE A 163 -9.04 2.90 7.15
CA PHE A 163 -8.26 2.37 8.27
C PHE A 163 -8.46 0.87 8.38
N LEU A 164 -7.35 0.16 8.59
CA LEU A 164 -7.34 -1.30 8.71
C LEU A 164 -6.76 -1.69 10.09
N PRO A 165 -7.62 -2.01 11.08
CA PRO A 165 -7.16 -2.57 12.35
C PRO A 165 -6.31 -3.82 12.11
N ASN A 166 -5.03 -3.76 12.51
CA ASN A 166 -4.05 -4.81 12.24
C ASN A 166 -3.43 -5.32 13.54
N MET A 167 -2.91 -6.55 13.52
CA MET A 167 -2.30 -7.21 14.69
C MET A 167 -3.23 -7.28 15.91
N ILE A 168 -4.52 -7.43 15.67
CA ILE A 168 -5.53 -7.50 16.73
C ILE A 168 -5.37 -8.80 17.52
N LYS A 169 -5.06 -8.66 18.81
CA LYS A 169 -4.94 -9.80 19.74
C LYS A 169 -6.27 -10.09 20.41
N HIS A 170 -6.64 -11.37 20.46
CA HIS A 170 -7.84 -11.80 21.17
C HIS A 170 -7.72 -11.45 22.67
N ASN A 171 -8.78 -10.83 23.23
CA ASN A 171 -8.95 -10.53 24.66
C ASN A 171 -7.90 -9.60 25.32
N THR A 172 -7.12 -8.81 24.58
CA THR A 172 -6.27 -7.77 25.17
C THR A 172 -7.03 -6.47 25.36
N ALA A 173 -6.76 -5.74 26.44
CA ALA A 173 -7.40 -4.46 26.73
C ALA A 173 -7.20 -3.46 25.58
N LYS A 174 -5.98 -3.32 25.09
CA LYS A 174 -5.64 -2.39 23.98
C LYS A 174 -6.34 -2.72 22.66
N SER A 175 -6.50 -4.02 22.33
CA SER A 175 -7.25 -4.39 21.14
C SER A 175 -8.75 -4.05 21.27
N LYS A 176 -9.33 -4.27 22.46
CA LYS A 176 -10.73 -3.90 22.71
C LYS A 176 -10.95 -2.39 22.69
N GLU A 177 -10.03 -1.63 23.28
CA GLU A 177 -10.04 -0.17 23.26
C GLU A 177 -10.00 0.37 21.83
N LEU A 178 -9.02 -0.08 21.01
CA LEU A 178 -8.91 0.32 19.61
C LEU A 178 -10.19 0.02 18.84
N LEU A 179 -10.71 -1.21 18.93
CA LEU A 179 -11.91 -1.61 18.21
C LEU A 179 -13.14 -0.81 18.65
N SER A 180 -13.27 -0.49 19.96
CA SER A 180 -14.37 0.34 20.47
C SER A 180 -14.31 1.78 19.95
N VAL A 181 -13.09 2.34 19.81
CA VAL A 181 -12.91 3.69 19.24
C VAL A 181 -13.26 3.72 17.75
N LEU A 182 -13.03 2.63 17.05
CA LEU A 182 -13.24 2.52 15.59
C LEU A 182 -14.63 1.97 15.21
N GLU A 183 -15.45 1.56 16.17
CA GLU A 183 -16.73 0.82 15.95
C GLU A 183 -17.74 1.58 15.08
N ASN A 184 -17.73 2.92 15.12
CA ASN A 184 -18.65 3.77 14.38
C ASN A 184 -17.97 4.61 13.30
N ASP A 185 -16.78 4.19 12.85
CA ASP A 185 -16.03 4.89 11.81
C ASP A 185 -16.26 4.20 10.46
N ASP A 186 -17.01 4.85 9.58
CA ASP A 186 -17.35 4.34 8.24
C ASP A 186 -16.15 4.11 7.33
N ASN A 187 -14.99 4.68 7.70
CA ASN A 187 -13.73 4.49 6.96
C ASN A 187 -12.94 3.26 7.44
N VAL A 188 -13.44 2.49 8.39
CA VAL A 188 -12.78 1.26 8.84
C VAL A 188 -13.19 0.09 7.97
N VAL A 189 -12.20 -0.62 7.43
CA VAL A 189 -12.40 -1.80 6.58
C VAL A 189 -11.84 -3.04 7.25
N GLY A 190 -12.72 -3.94 7.68
CA GLY A 190 -12.36 -5.22 8.27
C GLY A 190 -11.40 -5.13 9.46
N GLN A 191 -10.72 -6.21 9.73
CA GLN A 191 -9.64 -6.28 10.73
C GLN A 191 -8.75 -7.49 10.48
N ILE A 192 -7.45 -7.36 10.77
CA ILE A 192 -6.48 -8.46 10.65
C ILE A 192 -6.02 -8.88 12.05
N PRO A 193 -6.39 -10.09 12.51
CA PRO A 193 -5.90 -10.63 13.76
C PRO A 193 -4.41 -10.94 13.71
N GLN A 194 -3.72 -10.81 14.85
CA GLN A 194 -2.34 -11.29 14.95
C GLN A 194 -2.33 -12.82 14.94
N LYS A 195 -1.57 -13.39 14.00
CA LYS A 195 -1.39 -14.83 13.85
C LYS A 195 0.04 -15.17 13.47
N GLU A 196 0.57 -16.21 14.07
CA GLU A 196 1.89 -16.77 13.75
C GLU A 196 1.97 -17.29 12.30
N LEU A 197 0.83 -17.59 11.69
CA LEU A 197 0.75 -18.01 10.30
C LEU A 197 1.37 -17.00 9.32
N PHE A 198 1.28 -15.70 9.61
CA PHE A 198 1.90 -14.68 8.77
C PHE A 198 3.43 -14.76 8.79
N ASN A 199 4.04 -15.18 9.91
CA ASN A 199 5.49 -15.36 10.01
C ASN A 199 5.99 -16.60 9.25
N ARG A 200 5.10 -17.51 8.86
CA ARG A 200 5.41 -18.69 8.05
C ARG A 200 5.25 -18.43 6.56
N ALA A 201 4.62 -17.32 6.17
CA ALA A 201 4.44 -16.98 4.78
C ALA A 201 5.78 -16.58 4.14
N SER A 202 5.97 -17.01 2.90
CA SER A 202 7.10 -16.66 2.03
C SER A 202 6.58 -16.52 0.60
N LYS A 203 7.46 -16.14 -0.33
CA LYS A 203 7.12 -16.08 -1.76
C LYS A 203 6.67 -17.44 -2.31
N ASP A 204 7.26 -18.54 -1.81
CA ASP A 204 7.00 -19.90 -2.26
C ASP A 204 5.90 -20.61 -1.46
N ASN A 205 5.45 -20.01 -0.36
CA ASN A 205 4.36 -20.52 0.48
C ASN A 205 3.57 -19.33 1.02
N THR A 206 2.72 -18.78 0.20
CA THR A 206 1.94 -17.58 0.53
C THR A 206 0.86 -17.88 1.58
N VAL A 207 0.27 -16.84 2.18
CA VAL A 207 -0.88 -17.01 3.09
C VAL A 207 -2.02 -17.77 2.42
N ILE A 208 -2.22 -17.61 1.12
CA ILE A 208 -3.23 -18.34 0.36
C ILE A 208 -2.89 -19.82 0.24
N ASP A 209 -1.62 -20.16 0.02
CA ASP A 209 -1.18 -21.55 -0.03
C ASP A 209 -1.39 -22.23 1.34
N ILE A 210 -1.10 -21.52 2.42
CA ILE A 210 -1.38 -21.97 3.79
C ILE A 210 -2.89 -22.13 4.02
N MET A 211 -3.72 -21.23 3.49
CA MET A 211 -5.19 -21.34 3.54
C MET A 211 -5.73 -22.53 2.72
N ALA A 212 -5.04 -22.90 1.64
CA ALA A 212 -5.43 -24.04 0.80
C ALA A 212 -5.09 -25.40 1.45
N ASP A 213 -4.13 -25.44 2.38
CA ASP A 213 -3.84 -26.66 3.13
C ASP A 213 -5.02 -27.08 4.02
N GLN A 214 -5.52 -28.30 3.81
CA GLN A 214 -6.74 -28.78 4.47
C GLN A 214 -6.61 -28.82 6.01
N THR A 215 -5.42 -29.16 6.52
CA THR A 215 -5.15 -29.24 7.95
C THR A 215 -5.17 -27.86 8.59
N SER A 216 -4.42 -26.93 8.02
CA SER A 216 -4.37 -25.52 8.46
C SER A 216 -5.75 -24.85 8.36
N ARG A 217 -6.49 -25.13 7.28
CA ARG A 217 -7.85 -24.60 7.08
C ARG A 217 -8.83 -25.06 8.15
N ASN A 218 -8.78 -26.33 8.54
CA ASN A 218 -9.65 -26.86 9.58
C ASN A 218 -9.27 -26.31 10.97
N GLU A 219 -7.98 -26.23 11.26
CA GLU A 219 -7.46 -25.72 12.54
C GLU A 219 -7.76 -24.23 12.76
N HIS A 220 -7.73 -23.44 11.67
CA HIS A 220 -7.83 -21.98 11.73
C HIS A 220 -9.04 -21.44 10.97
N LYS A 221 -10.11 -22.21 10.81
CA LYS A 221 -11.28 -21.88 9.97
C LYS A 221 -11.84 -20.47 10.24
N ALA A 222 -12.09 -20.12 11.49
CA ALA A 222 -12.66 -18.82 11.85
C ALA A 222 -11.72 -17.65 11.49
N PHE A 223 -10.41 -17.85 11.64
CA PHE A 223 -9.41 -16.85 11.24
C PHE A 223 -9.40 -16.63 9.73
N PHE A 224 -9.38 -17.70 8.94
CA PHE A 224 -9.36 -17.60 7.50
C PHE A 224 -10.66 -16.98 6.93
N SER A 225 -11.82 -17.31 7.53
CA SER A 225 -13.09 -16.68 7.14
C SER A 225 -13.06 -15.17 7.38
N ALA A 226 -12.63 -14.71 8.55
CA ALA A 226 -12.53 -13.30 8.88
C ALA A 226 -11.49 -12.56 7.98
N LEU A 227 -10.36 -13.21 7.68
CA LEU A 227 -9.36 -12.66 6.78
C LEU A 227 -9.93 -12.51 5.35
N GLU A 228 -10.63 -13.52 4.86
CA GLU A 228 -11.25 -13.49 3.53
C GLU A 228 -12.31 -12.39 3.43
N GLU A 229 -13.15 -12.22 4.45
CA GLU A 229 -14.12 -11.12 4.55
C GLU A 229 -13.44 -9.75 4.50
N THR A 230 -12.35 -9.58 5.26
CA THR A 230 -11.57 -8.34 5.25
C THR A 230 -10.97 -8.06 3.86
N LEU A 231 -10.43 -9.07 3.19
CA LEU A 231 -9.86 -8.92 1.84
C LEU A 231 -10.93 -8.60 0.79
N ILE A 232 -12.15 -9.14 0.92
CA ILE A 232 -13.29 -8.79 0.07
C ILE A 232 -13.69 -7.32 0.29
N GLN A 233 -13.74 -6.86 1.54
CA GLN A 233 -14.04 -5.48 1.85
C GLN A 233 -13.00 -4.52 1.25
N ILE A 234 -11.70 -4.81 1.42
CA ILE A 234 -10.61 -4.03 0.81
C ILE A 234 -10.80 -3.94 -0.71
N GLN A 235 -11.06 -5.07 -1.38
CA GLN A 235 -11.30 -5.08 -2.82
C GLN A 235 -12.53 -4.24 -3.19
N THR A 236 -13.64 -4.43 -2.50
CA THR A 236 -14.90 -3.72 -2.76
C THR A 236 -14.74 -2.19 -2.64
N VAL A 237 -14.05 -1.71 -1.61
CA VAL A 237 -13.84 -0.26 -1.46
C VAL A 237 -12.82 0.27 -2.47
N SER A 238 -11.84 -0.53 -2.90
CA SER A 238 -10.89 -0.15 -3.96
C SER A 238 -11.59 -0.01 -5.31
N ASP A 239 -12.50 -0.91 -5.63
CA ASP A 239 -13.25 -0.90 -6.91
C ASP A 239 -14.27 0.25 -6.97
N ASN A 240 -14.69 0.81 -5.84
CA ASN A 240 -15.65 1.91 -5.71
C ASN A 240 -15.05 3.27 -5.34
N SER A 241 -13.73 3.40 -5.36
CA SER A 241 -13.00 4.62 -4.94
C SER A 241 -12.64 5.57 -6.08
#